data_b0170e2986c390b48e259a0d944a5f5c
#
_entry.id   b0170e2986c390b48e259a0d944a5f5c
#
_cell.length_a   1.000
_cell.length_b   1.000
_cell.length_c   1.000
_cell.angle_alpha   90.00
_cell.angle_beta   90.00
_cell.angle_gamma   90.00
#
_symmetry.space_group_name_H-M   'P 1'
#
loop_
_entity.id
_entity.type
_entity.pdbx_description
1 polymer ?
#
loop_
_entity_poly.entity_id
_entity_poly.type
_entity_poly.pdbx_seq_one_letter_code
_entity_poly.pdbx_strand_id
1 'polypeptide(L)'
;MQKKWLSILLFAPLMQSNYVLADQAAKKELDYKALGEVLFFDKSISFNKTQSCSTCHSPDTAFVDQRKNSANQMVSEGDNPHLHGNRNANTALYAMFSPDFHFDKKIQDYVGGQFWDGRAKDLAEQAGGPPVNPVEMGMPDKKAIVERLKADPTYYKPITDLYGESIWADTDKIYAIMEKAIGEFEKQELFAPFSSKYDRALKGEAELTALEAEGKALFFDKTRTNCSNCHQSSEANSAKETFTNYRYYNIGVPSNQELIKHNKLAADFVDNGLLDNPMVKGDEKQKGKFKVPTLR
;
A
#
# COMPACT_ATOMS: atom_id res chain seq x y z
N MET A 1 74.53 10.23 23.72
CA MET A 1 73.42 9.28 23.77
C MET A 1 72.19 9.99 23.27
N GLN A 2 71.82 9.82 22.00
CA GLN A 2 70.70 10.50 21.36
C GLN A 2 69.56 9.48 21.15
N LYS A 3 68.39 9.73 21.74
CA LYS A 3 67.19 8.97 21.45
C LYS A 3 66.50 9.59 20.21
N LYS A 4 66.40 8.80 19.16
CA LYS A 4 65.59 9.12 17.99
C LYS A 4 64.13 8.71 18.26
N TRP A 5 63.21 9.67 18.15
CA TRP A 5 61.77 9.47 18.00
C TRP A 5 61.48 9.26 16.52
N LEU A 6 60.80 8.19 16.17
CA LEU A 6 60.29 7.99 14.83
C LEU A 6 58.76 7.97 14.88
N SER A 7 58.24 8.80 14.07
CA SER A 7 56.85 9.27 13.93
C SER A 7 55.89 8.15 13.53
N ILE A 8 54.72 8.21 14.14
CA ILE A 8 53.48 7.53 13.70
C ILE A 8 52.70 8.58 12.90
N LEU A 9 52.65 8.43 11.60
CA LEU A 9 51.69 9.11 10.73
C LEU A 9 51.40 8.15 9.56
N LEU A 10 50.17 7.62 9.52
CA LEU A 10 49.48 7.17 8.32
C LEU A 10 48.39 6.17 8.67
N PHE A 11 47.19 6.70 8.99
CA PHE A 11 45.93 5.98 8.78
C PHE A 11 44.75 6.95 9.00
N ALA A 12 44.42 7.79 8.02
CA ALA A 12 43.23 8.63 8.10
C ALA A 12 42.54 9.02 6.77
N PRO A 13 42.69 8.36 5.62
CA PRO A 13 41.78 8.69 4.50
C PRO A 13 40.65 7.68 4.21
N LEU A 14 40.66 6.48 4.81
CA LEU A 14 39.65 5.44 4.44
C LEU A 14 38.30 5.56 5.16
N MET A 15 38.26 6.20 6.32
CA MET A 15 36.99 6.35 7.05
C MET A 15 36.11 7.49 6.52
N GLN A 16 36.68 8.56 5.98
CA GLN A 16 35.87 9.68 5.49
C GLN A 16 35.08 9.38 4.22
N SER A 17 35.62 8.55 3.31
CA SER A 17 34.90 8.18 2.07
C SER A 17 33.68 7.29 2.33
N ASN A 18 33.73 6.39 3.33
CA ASN A 18 32.62 5.52 3.66
C ASN A 18 31.49 6.28 4.37
N TYR A 19 31.80 7.27 5.21
CA TYR A 19 30.80 8.13 5.84
C TYR A 19 30.08 9.03 4.83
N VAL A 20 30.80 9.59 3.86
CA VAL A 20 30.20 10.43 2.82
C VAL A 20 29.29 9.62 1.89
N LEU A 21 29.69 8.38 1.52
CA LEU A 21 28.87 7.49 0.68
C LEU A 21 27.64 6.95 1.42
N ALA A 22 27.77 6.65 2.71
CA ALA A 22 26.64 6.23 3.54
C ALA A 22 25.62 7.37 3.76
N ASP A 23 26.09 8.59 3.98
CA ASP A 23 25.23 9.77 4.14
C ASP A 23 24.50 10.12 2.84
N GLN A 24 25.16 10.03 1.68
CA GLN A 24 24.53 10.26 0.37
C GLN A 24 23.48 9.18 0.03
N ALA A 25 23.73 7.92 0.38
CA ALA A 25 22.77 6.84 0.15
C ALA A 25 21.53 6.97 1.06
N ALA A 26 21.73 7.28 2.33
CA ALA A 26 20.65 7.53 3.28
C ALA A 26 19.83 8.77 2.91
N LYS A 27 20.49 9.84 2.46
CA LYS A 27 19.82 11.06 2.00
C LYS A 27 18.95 10.81 0.77
N LYS A 28 19.40 9.94 -0.15
CA LYS A 28 18.65 9.57 -1.34
C LYS A 28 17.35 8.78 -1.00
N GLU A 29 17.37 7.95 0.02
CA GLU A 29 16.20 7.20 0.49
C GLU A 29 15.22 8.09 1.28
N LEU A 30 15.71 9.01 2.11
CA LEU A 30 14.92 10.02 2.79
C LEU A 30 14.16 10.93 1.81
N ASP A 31 14.81 11.32 0.71
CA ASP A 31 14.21 12.17 -0.30
C ASP A 31 13.00 11.47 -0.98
N TYR A 32 13.04 10.16 -1.22
CA TYR A 32 11.89 9.40 -1.72
C TYR A 32 10.72 9.39 -0.73
N LYS A 33 10.99 9.18 0.55
CA LYS A 33 9.93 9.14 1.57
C LYS A 33 9.27 10.51 1.74
N ALA A 34 10.06 11.56 1.80
CA ALA A 34 9.54 12.94 1.88
C ALA A 34 8.74 13.32 0.63
N LEU A 35 9.22 12.96 -0.56
CA LEU A 35 8.48 13.18 -1.81
C LEU A 35 7.16 12.41 -1.82
N GLY A 36 7.18 11.17 -1.35
CA GLY A 36 5.99 10.31 -1.26
C GLY A 36 4.96 10.83 -0.28
N GLU A 37 5.39 11.40 0.86
CA GLU A 37 4.50 12.04 1.81
C GLU A 37 3.76 13.21 1.15
N VAL A 38 4.47 14.12 0.48
CA VAL A 38 3.83 15.24 -0.21
C VAL A 38 2.85 14.73 -1.26
N LEU A 39 3.24 13.76 -2.09
CA LEU A 39 2.38 13.17 -3.12
C LEU A 39 1.12 12.51 -2.56
N PHE A 40 1.24 11.80 -1.44
CA PHE A 40 0.12 11.08 -0.81
C PHE A 40 -1.01 12.02 -0.36
N PHE A 41 -0.66 13.25 0.03
CA PHE A 41 -1.62 14.27 0.48
C PHE A 41 -1.98 15.31 -0.60
N ASP A 42 -1.32 15.29 -1.77
CA ASP A 42 -1.53 16.30 -2.79
C ASP A 42 -2.73 16.01 -3.69
N LYS A 43 -3.68 16.92 -3.67
CA LYS A 43 -4.87 16.89 -4.53
C LYS A 43 -4.62 17.39 -5.94
N SER A 44 -3.52 18.07 -6.19
CA SER A 44 -3.23 18.68 -7.50
C SER A 44 -3.09 17.66 -8.62
N ILE A 45 -2.78 16.40 -8.28
CA ILE A 45 -2.63 15.27 -9.21
C ILE A 45 -3.93 14.52 -9.49
N SER A 46 -5.10 15.00 -9.04
CA SER A 46 -6.41 14.52 -9.50
C SER A 46 -7.05 15.49 -10.49
N PHE A 47 -7.94 15.01 -11.34
CA PHE A 47 -8.46 15.78 -12.50
C PHE A 47 -9.05 17.13 -12.08
N ASN A 48 -10.00 17.14 -11.14
CA ASN A 48 -10.61 18.35 -10.59
C ASN A 48 -9.85 18.93 -9.39
N LYS A 49 -8.71 18.36 -9.00
CA LYS A 49 -7.90 18.76 -7.84
C LYS A 49 -8.67 18.63 -6.51
N THR A 50 -9.54 17.64 -6.39
CA THR A 50 -10.36 17.42 -5.19
C THR A 50 -9.92 16.22 -4.38
N GLN A 51 -9.14 15.31 -4.98
CA GLN A 51 -8.72 14.05 -4.36
C GLN A 51 -7.21 13.84 -4.34
N SER A 52 -6.77 13.13 -3.32
CA SER A 52 -5.41 12.59 -3.15
C SER A 52 -5.52 11.18 -2.59
N CYS A 53 -4.42 10.46 -2.39
CA CYS A 53 -4.42 9.15 -1.74
C CYS A 53 -5.08 9.25 -0.34
N SER A 54 -4.74 10.30 0.44
CA SER A 54 -5.32 10.54 1.76
C SER A 54 -6.81 10.86 1.77
N THR A 55 -7.41 11.11 0.62
CA THR A 55 -8.86 11.34 0.53
C THR A 55 -9.64 10.05 0.77
N CYS A 56 -9.17 8.92 0.20
CA CYS A 56 -9.74 7.60 0.40
C CYS A 56 -9.00 6.78 1.47
N HIS A 57 -7.79 7.20 1.84
CA HIS A 57 -6.97 6.57 2.87
C HIS A 57 -6.60 7.61 3.95
N SER A 58 -7.61 8.05 4.71
CA SER A 58 -7.43 9.10 5.73
C SER A 58 -6.71 8.57 6.97
N PRO A 59 -5.63 9.23 7.42
CA PRO A 59 -4.97 8.89 8.69
C PRO A 59 -5.91 8.93 9.90
N ASP A 60 -6.89 9.82 9.89
CA ASP A 60 -7.85 9.99 10.99
C ASP A 60 -8.82 8.81 11.12
N THR A 61 -8.90 7.95 10.11
CA THR A 61 -9.85 6.83 10.04
C THR A 61 -9.16 5.50 9.75
N ALA A 62 -7.96 5.31 10.30
CA ALA A 62 -7.16 4.10 10.08
C ALA A 62 -6.88 3.83 8.58
N PHE A 63 -6.66 4.90 7.82
CA PHE A 63 -6.38 4.85 6.37
C PHE A 63 -7.44 4.12 5.54
N VAL A 64 -8.72 4.25 5.93
CA VAL A 64 -9.89 3.83 5.15
C VAL A 64 -10.76 5.04 4.82
N ASP A 65 -11.64 4.90 3.81
CA ASP A 65 -12.59 5.93 3.43
C ASP A 65 -13.88 5.82 4.26
N GLN A 66 -14.11 6.77 5.16
CA GLN A 66 -15.34 6.88 5.93
C GLN A 66 -16.22 8.07 5.50
N ARG A 67 -15.90 8.70 4.37
CA ARG A 67 -16.71 9.80 3.85
C ARG A 67 -18.12 9.32 3.49
N LYS A 68 -19.12 10.11 3.88
CA LYS A 68 -20.49 9.89 3.41
C LYS A 68 -20.57 10.22 1.92
N ASN A 69 -21.17 9.33 1.16
CA ASN A 69 -21.39 9.50 -0.27
C ASN A 69 -22.71 8.90 -0.71
N SER A 70 -23.09 9.10 -1.97
CA SER A 70 -24.35 8.61 -2.52
C SER A 70 -24.45 7.08 -2.66
N ALA A 71 -23.32 6.38 -2.55
CA ALA A 71 -23.22 4.92 -2.54
C ALA A 71 -23.33 4.31 -1.13
N ASN A 72 -23.91 5.03 -0.15
CA ASN A 72 -24.06 4.57 1.25
C ASN A 72 -22.74 4.04 1.87
N GLN A 73 -21.60 4.64 1.51
CA GLN A 73 -20.27 4.25 1.97
C GLN A 73 -19.84 2.81 1.57
N MET A 74 -20.56 2.16 0.66
CA MET A 74 -20.16 0.84 0.14
C MET A 74 -18.81 0.90 -0.57
N VAL A 75 -18.56 2.00 -1.28
CA VAL A 75 -17.37 2.26 -2.08
C VAL A 75 -16.98 3.74 -2.01
N SER A 76 -15.76 4.04 -2.40
CA SER A 76 -15.27 5.43 -2.46
C SER A 76 -15.87 6.18 -3.65
N GLU A 77 -16.16 7.47 -3.42
CA GLU A 77 -16.51 8.44 -4.45
C GLU A 77 -15.25 9.00 -5.09
N GLY A 78 -15.21 9.03 -6.42
CA GLY A 78 -14.10 9.52 -7.21
C GLY A 78 -13.98 11.05 -7.24
N ASP A 79 -12.98 11.55 -7.97
CA ASP A 79 -12.77 13.00 -8.21
C ASP A 79 -13.91 13.62 -9.01
N ASN A 80 -14.60 12.82 -9.84
CA ASN A 80 -15.91 13.10 -10.35
C ASN A 80 -16.96 12.54 -9.37
N PRO A 81 -17.73 13.38 -8.65
CA PRO A 81 -18.66 12.93 -7.62
C PRO A 81 -19.85 12.08 -8.12
N HIS A 82 -19.95 11.87 -9.43
CA HIS A 82 -20.93 10.98 -10.04
C HIS A 82 -20.35 9.58 -10.36
N LEU A 83 -19.07 9.37 -10.09
CA LEU A 83 -18.38 8.11 -10.34
C LEU A 83 -17.87 7.50 -9.03
N HIS A 84 -18.03 6.20 -8.92
CA HIS A 84 -17.66 5.44 -7.72
C HIS A 84 -16.90 4.19 -8.13
N GLY A 85 -15.98 3.77 -7.28
CA GLY A 85 -15.31 2.48 -7.43
C GLY A 85 -16.30 1.31 -7.35
N ASN A 86 -15.85 0.13 -7.77
CA ASN A 86 -16.66 -1.09 -7.70
C ASN A 86 -16.35 -1.94 -6.46
N ARG A 87 -15.35 -1.54 -5.67
CA ARG A 87 -14.91 -2.24 -4.47
C ARG A 87 -14.64 -1.26 -3.35
N ASN A 88 -14.78 -1.73 -2.12
CA ASN A 88 -14.40 -0.96 -0.94
C ASN A 88 -12.89 -0.65 -0.93
N ALA A 89 -12.50 0.53 -0.47
CA ALA A 89 -11.10 0.89 -0.28
C ALA A 89 -10.53 0.11 0.92
N ASN A 90 -9.49 -0.69 0.68
CA ASN A 90 -8.75 -1.35 1.74
C ASN A 90 -8.01 -0.30 2.58
N THR A 91 -7.77 -0.61 3.86
CA THR A 91 -6.83 0.19 4.63
C THR A 91 -5.44 0.15 3.99
N ALA A 92 -4.74 1.29 3.99
CA ALA A 92 -3.32 1.32 3.63
C ALA A 92 -2.43 0.86 4.81
N LEU A 93 -3.00 0.73 6.04
CA LEU A 93 -2.24 0.18 7.17
C LEU A 93 -1.81 -1.26 6.90
N TYR A 94 -0.59 -1.56 7.27
CA TYR A 94 0.04 -2.89 7.19
C TYR A 94 0.15 -3.45 5.76
N ALA A 95 -0.19 -2.68 4.72
CA ALA A 95 -0.11 -3.12 3.32
C ALA A 95 1.33 -3.46 2.90
N MET A 96 2.33 -2.82 3.52
CA MET A 96 3.76 -3.08 3.29
C MET A 96 4.20 -4.51 3.57
N PHE A 97 3.47 -5.27 4.38
CA PHE A 97 3.79 -6.66 4.71
C PHE A 97 3.24 -7.66 3.70
N SER A 98 2.40 -7.23 2.75
CA SER A 98 1.98 -8.10 1.66
C SER A 98 3.20 -8.43 0.79
N PRO A 99 3.54 -9.71 0.60
CA PRO A 99 4.61 -10.06 -0.33
C PRO A 99 4.23 -9.66 -1.76
N ASP A 100 5.21 -9.53 -2.62
CA ASP A 100 4.96 -9.34 -4.05
C ASP A 100 4.02 -10.42 -4.58
N PHE A 101 3.11 -10.04 -5.50
CA PHE A 101 2.19 -11.01 -6.10
C PHE A 101 2.94 -12.13 -6.82
N HIS A 102 2.67 -13.37 -6.46
CA HIS A 102 3.28 -14.54 -7.08
C HIS A 102 2.45 -15.82 -6.88
N PHE A 103 2.72 -16.83 -7.69
CA PHE A 103 2.24 -18.19 -7.45
C PHE A 103 3.26 -18.93 -6.57
N ASP A 104 2.84 -19.31 -5.36
CA ASP A 104 3.68 -20.09 -4.45
C ASP A 104 3.55 -21.59 -4.77
N LYS A 105 4.63 -22.18 -5.29
CA LYS A 105 4.69 -23.57 -5.68
C LYS A 105 4.58 -24.56 -4.50
N LYS A 106 4.87 -24.12 -3.26
CA LYS A 106 4.80 -25.00 -2.08
C LYS A 106 3.35 -25.22 -1.65
N ILE A 107 2.54 -24.18 -1.70
CA ILE A 107 1.13 -24.24 -1.30
C ILE A 107 0.19 -24.34 -2.51
N GLN A 108 0.73 -24.31 -3.74
CA GLN A 108 0.00 -24.40 -5.01
C GLN A 108 -1.13 -23.37 -5.11
N ASP A 109 -0.84 -22.11 -4.72
CA ASP A 109 -1.82 -21.01 -4.71
C ASP A 109 -1.15 -19.66 -4.93
N TYR A 110 -1.95 -18.63 -5.25
CA TYR A 110 -1.48 -17.26 -5.37
C TYR A 110 -1.42 -16.57 -4.02
N VAL A 111 -0.43 -15.70 -3.84
CA VAL A 111 -0.16 -14.97 -2.59
C VAL A 111 0.30 -13.55 -2.90
N GLY A 112 -0.05 -12.61 -2.03
CA GLY A 112 0.53 -11.28 -2.02
C GLY A 112 -0.13 -10.30 -2.99
N GLY A 113 0.63 -9.30 -3.41
CA GLY A 113 0.14 -8.20 -4.24
C GLY A 113 -0.74 -7.20 -3.52
N GLN A 114 -1.13 -6.16 -4.23
CA GLN A 114 -2.04 -5.12 -3.74
C GLN A 114 -3.39 -5.18 -4.47
N PHE A 115 -4.38 -4.42 -3.98
CA PHE A 115 -5.80 -4.54 -4.32
C PHE A 115 -6.43 -5.86 -3.87
N TRP A 116 -7.75 -6.00 -4.04
CA TRP A 116 -8.48 -7.22 -3.69
C TRP A 116 -8.15 -8.42 -4.58
N ASP A 117 -7.67 -8.17 -5.79
CA ASP A 117 -7.37 -9.17 -6.83
C ASP A 117 -5.87 -9.35 -7.10
N GLY A 118 -5.01 -8.66 -6.35
CA GLY A 118 -3.57 -8.78 -6.49
C GLY A 118 -2.98 -8.22 -7.78
N ARG A 119 -3.77 -7.45 -8.57
CA ARG A 119 -3.35 -6.98 -9.89
C ARG A 119 -2.15 -6.04 -9.90
N ALA A 120 -1.84 -5.40 -8.77
CA ALA A 120 -0.58 -4.70 -8.58
C ALA A 120 0.37 -5.58 -7.75
N LYS A 121 1.59 -5.71 -8.23
CA LYS A 121 2.60 -6.58 -7.64
C LYS A 121 3.00 -6.11 -6.23
N ASP A 122 3.20 -4.81 -6.07
CA ASP A 122 3.68 -4.19 -4.84
C ASP A 122 3.03 -2.80 -4.61
N LEU A 123 3.45 -2.07 -3.57
CA LEU A 123 2.93 -0.75 -3.24
C LEU A 123 3.20 0.29 -4.32
N ALA A 124 4.37 0.25 -4.96
CA ALA A 124 4.72 1.21 -6.01
C ALA A 124 3.81 1.04 -7.23
N GLU A 125 3.63 -0.19 -7.70
CA GLU A 125 2.70 -0.47 -8.81
C GLU A 125 1.26 -0.13 -8.45
N GLN A 126 0.85 -0.36 -7.20
CA GLN A 126 -0.47 0.03 -6.73
C GLN A 126 -0.68 1.54 -6.81
N ALA A 127 0.31 2.34 -6.37
CA ALA A 127 0.23 3.79 -6.35
C ALA A 127 0.04 4.42 -7.74
N GLY A 128 0.43 3.71 -8.80
CA GLY A 128 0.23 4.14 -10.19
C GLY A 128 -1.18 3.93 -10.73
N GLY A 129 -2.03 3.14 -10.09
CA GLY A 129 -3.38 2.86 -10.59
C GLY A 129 -4.37 4.01 -10.38
N PRO A 130 -4.62 4.45 -9.13
CA PRO A 130 -5.64 5.43 -8.79
C PRO A 130 -5.55 6.77 -9.55
N PRO A 131 -4.37 7.35 -9.80
CA PRO A 131 -4.27 8.64 -10.48
C PRO A 131 -4.91 8.65 -11.88
N VAL A 132 -4.79 7.57 -12.65
CA VAL A 132 -5.34 7.45 -14.00
C VAL A 132 -6.66 6.67 -14.06
N ASN A 133 -7.17 6.22 -12.93
CA ASN A 133 -8.45 5.52 -12.87
C ASN A 133 -9.61 6.53 -12.95
N PRO A 134 -10.50 6.46 -13.96
CA PRO A 134 -11.57 7.43 -14.15
C PRO A 134 -12.60 7.47 -13.00
N VAL A 135 -12.73 6.39 -12.23
CA VAL A 135 -13.65 6.31 -11.07
C VAL A 135 -12.96 6.64 -9.74
N GLU A 136 -11.68 7.02 -9.78
CA GLU A 136 -10.89 7.44 -8.62
C GLU A 136 -10.37 8.87 -8.85
N MET A 137 -9.08 9.09 -9.15
CA MET A 137 -8.51 10.44 -9.33
C MET A 137 -8.70 11.02 -10.74
N GLY A 138 -9.08 10.22 -11.73
CA GLY A 138 -9.65 10.64 -13.01
C GLY A 138 -8.72 11.34 -13.99
N MET A 139 -7.39 11.33 -13.79
CA MET A 139 -6.48 11.94 -14.77
C MET A 139 -6.53 11.17 -16.10
N PRO A 140 -6.46 11.87 -17.24
CA PRO A 140 -6.63 11.24 -18.55
C PRO A 140 -5.52 10.25 -18.89
N ASP A 141 -4.30 10.53 -18.46
CA ASP A 141 -3.12 9.71 -18.70
C ASP A 141 -1.94 10.11 -17.80
N LYS A 142 -0.87 9.31 -17.84
CA LYS A 142 0.37 9.55 -17.12
C LYS A 142 1.03 10.88 -17.51
N LYS A 143 0.96 11.26 -18.80
CA LYS A 143 1.59 12.48 -19.29
C LYS A 143 0.99 13.72 -18.65
N ALA A 144 -0.32 13.79 -18.52
CA ALA A 144 -1.00 14.90 -17.86
C ALA A 144 -0.60 15.04 -16.38
N ILE A 145 -0.35 13.93 -15.70
CA ILE A 145 0.18 13.94 -14.33
C ILE A 145 1.60 14.48 -14.30
N VAL A 146 2.48 13.96 -15.16
CA VAL A 146 3.87 14.40 -15.26
C VAL A 146 3.99 15.89 -15.59
N GLU A 147 3.12 16.42 -16.43
CA GLU A 147 3.07 17.85 -16.74
C GLU A 147 2.70 18.68 -15.48
N ARG A 148 1.79 18.19 -14.63
CA ARG A 148 1.46 18.85 -13.36
C ARG A 148 2.64 18.81 -12.37
N LEU A 149 3.29 17.65 -12.23
CA LEU A 149 4.48 17.50 -11.38
C LEU A 149 5.62 18.42 -11.87
N LYS A 150 5.83 18.51 -13.18
CA LYS A 150 6.85 19.37 -13.77
C LYS A 150 6.59 20.86 -13.54
N ALA A 151 5.33 21.26 -13.52
CA ALA A 151 4.94 22.65 -13.35
C ALA A 151 5.02 23.11 -11.88
N ASP A 152 5.11 22.19 -10.91
CA ASP A 152 5.18 22.51 -9.49
C ASP A 152 6.63 22.41 -8.98
N PRO A 153 7.20 23.52 -8.45
CA PRO A 153 8.54 23.52 -7.88
C PRO A 153 8.74 22.50 -6.74
N THR A 154 7.67 22.13 -6.03
CA THR A 154 7.69 21.14 -4.97
C THR A 154 8.18 19.78 -5.47
N TYR A 155 7.82 19.42 -6.71
CA TYR A 155 8.21 18.17 -7.36
C TYR A 155 9.40 18.36 -8.31
N TYR A 156 9.37 19.43 -9.10
CA TYR A 156 10.38 19.70 -10.12
C TYR A 156 11.79 19.72 -9.52
N LYS A 157 11.98 20.52 -8.45
CA LYS A 157 13.31 20.71 -7.88
C LYS A 157 13.89 19.42 -7.26
N PRO A 158 13.25 18.71 -6.33
CA PRO A 158 13.83 17.50 -5.73
C PRO A 158 14.04 16.37 -6.75
N ILE A 159 13.14 16.21 -7.74
CA ILE A 159 13.30 15.20 -8.78
C ILE A 159 14.51 15.56 -9.67
N THR A 160 14.63 16.83 -10.08
CA THR A 160 15.77 17.31 -10.89
C THR A 160 17.10 17.20 -10.14
N ASP A 161 17.12 17.54 -8.85
CA ASP A 161 18.32 17.43 -8.00
C ASP A 161 18.77 15.96 -7.85
N LEU A 162 17.83 14.99 -7.90
CA LEU A 162 18.13 13.56 -7.78
C LEU A 162 18.53 12.91 -9.10
N TYR A 163 17.87 13.28 -10.20
CA TYR A 163 17.95 12.55 -11.46
C TYR A 163 18.48 13.37 -12.65
N GLY A 164 18.65 14.67 -12.48
CA GLY A 164 19.00 15.60 -13.54
C GLY A 164 17.81 16.06 -14.38
N GLU A 165 17.94 17.19 -15.07
CA GLU A 165 16.86 17.84 -15.80
C GLU A 165 16.32 17.00 -16.99
N SER A 166 17.19 16.21 -17.61
CA SER A 166 16.83 15.37 -18.75
C SER A 166 15.75 14.30 -18.43
N ILE A 167 15.55 13.96 -17.14
CA ILE A 167 14.56 12.99 -16.69
C ILE A 167 13.14 13.38 -17.13
N TRP A 168 12.85 14.69 -17.22
CA TRP A 168 11.52 15.21 -17.58
C TRP A 168 11.10 14.98 -19.03
N ALA A 169 12.01 14.48 -19.87
CA ALA A 169 11.69 14.04 -21.23
C ALA A 169 11.07 12.63 -21.28
N ASP A 170 11.14 11.88 -20.16
CA ASP A 170 10.68 10.49 -20.07
C ASP A 170 9.49 10.39 -19.10
N THR A 171 8.29 10.39 -19.65
CA THR A 171 7.03 10.31 -18.88
C THR A 171 6.98 9.07 -18.00
N ASP A 172 7.38 7.91 -18.51
CA ASP A 172 7.27 6.66 -17.74
C ASP A 172 8.24 6.62 -16.58
N LYS A 173 9.45 7.18 -16.76
CA LYS A 173 10.41 7.27 -15.63
C LYS A 173 9.94 8.23 -14.54
N ILE A 174 9.40 9.39 -14.89
CA ILE A 174 8.86 10.32 -13.87
C ILE A 174 7.68 9.67 -13.17
N TYR A 175 6.79 9.01 -13.90
CA TYR A 175 5.66 8.30 -13.29
C TYR A 175 6.14 7.21 -12.33
N ALA A 176 7.13 6.41 -12.73
CA ALA A 176 7.72 5.39 -11.86
C ALA A 176 8.43 5.97 -10.62
N ILE A 177 9.00 7.19 -10.71
CA ILE A 177 9.53 7.91 -9.55
C ILE A 177 8.39 8.27 -8.57
N MET A 178 7.27 8.75 -9.07
CA MET A 178 6.07 9.05 -8.27
C MET A 178 5.54 7.79 -7.59
N GLU A 179 5.35 6.71 -8.34
CA GLU A 179 4.91 5.40 -7.83
C GLU A 179 5.82 4.91 -6.71
N LYS A 180 7.13 4.93 -6.96
CA LYS A 180 8.13 4.52 -5.97
C LYS A 180 8.10 5.40 -4.72
N ALA A 181 8.00 6.72 -4.89
CA ALA A 181 7.98 7.65 -3.77
C ALA A 181 6.79 7.40 -2.85
N ILE A 182 5.59 7.25 -3.41
CA ILE A 182 4.39 6.93 -2.64
C ILE A 182 4.55 5.58 -1.94
N GLY A 183 5.01 4.54 -2.64
CA GLY A 183 5.24 3.22 -2.05
C GLY A 183 6.30 3.23 -0.92
N GLU A 184 7.35 4.06 -1.02
CA GLU A 184 8.33 4.22 0.07
C GLU A 184 7.78 5.00 1.27
N PHE A 185 6.87 5.94 1.04
CA PHE A 185 6.15 6.60 2.12
C PHE A 185 5.23 5.62 2.87
N GLU A 186 4.49 4.78 2.16
CA GLU A 186 3.59 3.78 2.75
C GLU A 186 4.32 2.67 3.53
N LYS A 187 5.64 2.55 3.40
CA LYS A 187 6.48 1.64 4.19
C LYS A 187 6.92 2.22 5.54
N GLN A 188 6.53 3.44 5.88
CA GLN A 188 6.93 4.05 7.14
C GLN A 188 6.13 3.51 8.33
N GLU A 189 6.67 3.70 9.54
CA GLU A 189 6.09 3.24 10.81
C GLU A 189 4.65 3.74 11.03
N LEU A 190 4.33 4.92 10.48
CA LEU A 190 2.98 5.49 10.48
C LEU A 190 1.93 4.49 9.94
N PHE A 191 2.29 3.67 8.97
CA PHE A 191 1.41 2.67 8.37
C PHE A 191 1.45 1.31 9.07
N ALA A 192 2.26 1.15 10.10
CA ALA A 192 2.39 -0.11 10.84
C ALA A 192 2.65 0.11 12.34
N PRO A 193 1.78 0.80 13.06
CA PRO A 193 2.04 1.25 14.42
C PRO A 193 2.13 0.11 15.46
N PHE A 194 1.52 -1.06 15.22
CA PHE A 194 1.48 -2.18 16.17
C PHE A 194 1.28 -1.75 17.64
N SER A 195 0.28 -0.88 17.85
CA SER A 195 0.00 -0.23 19.14
C SER A 195 -1.41 -0.51 19.70
N SER A 196 -2.13 -1.47 19.10
CA SER A 196 -3.46 -1.84 19.56
C SER A 196 -3.45 -2.40 20.99
N LYS A 197 -4.61 -2.51 21.62
CA LYS A 197 -4.72 -3.17 22.94
C LYS A 197 -4.20 -4.61 22.88
N TYR A 198 -4.43 -5.32 21.77
CA TYR A 198 -3.90 -6.66 21.54
C TYR A 198 -2.36 -6.66 21.56
N ASP A 199 -1.71 -5.73 20.85
CA ASP A 199 -0.25 -5.61 20.81
C ASP A 199 0.33 -5.32 22.20
N ARG A 200 -0.31 -4.41 22.93
CA ARG A 200 0.09 -4.10 24.31
C ARG A 200 -0.12 -5.27 25.26
N ALA A 201 -1.19 -6.04 25.08
CA ALA A 201 -1.41 -7.25 25.87
C ALA A 201 -0.36 -8.34 25.61
N LEU A 202 0.10 -8.49 24.35
CA LEU A 202 1.21 -9.40 24.03
C LEU A 202 2.53 -9.00 24.70
N LYS A 203 2.73 -7.69 24.93
CA LYS A 203 3.90 -7.14 25.64
C LYS A 203 3.76 -7.11 27.15
N GLY A 204 2.60 -7.48 27.70
CA GLY A 204 2.29 -7.36 29.13
C GLY A 204 2.00 -5.93 29.60
N GLU A 205 1.74 -5.00 28.68
CA GLU A 205 1.46 -3.58 28.94
C GLU A 205 -0.04 -3.28 29.11
N ALA A 206 -0.91 -4.25 28.83
CA ALA A 206 -2.35 -4.15 28.99
C ALA A 206 -2.95 -5.52 29.27
N GLU A 207 -4.12 -5.55 29.94
CA GLU A 207 -4.89 -6.77 30.15
C GLU A 207 -6.12 -6.80 29.22
N LEU A 208 -6.37 -7.96 28.63
CA LEU A 208 -7.62 -8.23 27.93
C LEU A 208 -8.73 -8.46 28.96
N THR A 209 -9.91 -7.90 28.72
CA THR A 209 -11.11 -8.29 29.49
C THR A 209 -11.42 -9.77 29.28
N ALA A 210 -12.24 -10.36 30.13
CA ALA A 210 -12.68 -11.76 29.99
C ALA A 210 -13.31 -12.02 28.60
N LEU A 211 -14.13 -11.10 28.10
CA LEU A 211 -14.77 -11.22 26.78
C LEU A 211 -13.75 -11.12 25.62
N GLU A 212 -12.80 -10.22 25.72
CA GLU A 212 -11.72 -10.11 24.71
C GLU A 212 -10.82 -11.34 24.71
N ALA A 213 -10.50 -11.89 25.89
CA ALA A 213 -9.73 -13.12 26.01
C ALA A 213 -10.49 -14.34 25.43
N GLU A 214 -11.79 -14.43 25.66
CA GLU A 214 -12.65 -15.45 25.06
C GLU A 214 -12.70 -15.27 23.53
N GLY A 215 -12.90 -14.05 23.04
CA GLY A 215 -12.87 -13.73 21.60
C GLY A 215 -11.54 -14.11 20.95
N LYS A 216 -10.42 -13.82 21.61
CA LYS A 216 -9.09 -14.26 21.15
C LYS A 216 -8.99 -15.79 21.10
N ALA A 217 -9.45 -16.49 22.12
CA ALA A 217 -9.45 -17.96 22.14
C ALA A 217 -10.28 -18.53 20.99
N LEU A 218 -11.47 -18.00 20.77
CA LEU A 218 -12.34 -18.38 19.64
C LEU A 218 -11.69 -18.12 18.28
N PHE A 219 -11.08 -16.96 18.10
CA PHE A 219 -10.42 -16.60 16.84
C PHE A 219 -9.34 -17.61 16.41
N PHE A 220 -8.56 -18.11 17.36
CA PHE A 220 -7.50 -19.10 17.11
C PHE A 220 -7.97 -20.56 17.22
N ASP A 221 -9.22 -20.82 17.61
CA ASP A 221 -9.77 -22.18 17.70
C ASP A 221 -10.12 -22.73 16.32
N LYS A 222 -9.25 -23.60 15.79
CA LYS A 222 -9.41 -24.22 14.47
C LYS A 222 -10.58 -25.23 14.39
N THR A 223 -11.13 -25.65 15.55
CA THR A 223 -12.20 -26.65 15.61
C THR A 223 -13.59 -26.01 15.64
N ARG A 224 -13.70 -24.75 16.09
CA ARG A 224 -14.99 -24.04 16.22
C ARG A 224 -15.18 -22.96 15.18
N THR A 225 -14.35 -21.93 15.21
CA THR A 225 -14.51 -20.73 14.35
C THR A 225 -13.57 -20.68 13.18
N ASN A 226 -12.36 -21.22 13.36
CA ASN A 226 -11.32 -21.33 12.32
C ASN A 226 -10.93 -20.00 11.63
N CYS A 227 -11.15 -18.85 12.29
CA CYS A 227 -10.86 -17.53 11.70
C CYS A 227 -9.39 -17.38 11.34
N SER A 228 -8.51 -17.86 12.22
CA SER A 228 -7.06 -17.81 12.02
C SER A 228 -6.54 -18.63 10.84
N ASN A 229 -7.36 -19.50 10.25
CA ASN A 229 -6.94 -20.24 9.04
C ASN A 229 -6.65 -19.31 7.85
N CYS A 230 -7.40 -18.21 7.74
CA CYS A 230 -7.21 -17.18 6.72
C CYS A 230 -6.59 -15.92 7.32
N HIS A 231 -7.04 -15.51 8.53
CA HIS A 231 -6.63 -14.28 9.19
C HIS A 231 -5.49 -14.51 10.18
N GLN A 232 -4.41 -15.14 9.73
CA GLN A 232 -3.20 -15.35 10.51
C GLN A 232 -1.98 -15.33 9.60
N SER A 233 -0.96 -14.55 9.96
CA SER A 233 0.35 -14.65 9.33
C SER A 233 1.12 -15.86 9.87
N SER A 234 2.30 -16.12 9.33
CA SER A 234 3.17 -17.20 9.79
C SER A 234 3.67 -17.04 11.24
N GLU A 235 3.53 -15.82 11.78
CA GLU A 235 4.02 -15.45 13.12
C GLU A 235 2.87 -15.31 14.14
N ALA A 236 2.13 -16.39 14.36
CA ALA A 236 1.03 -16.41 15.32
C ALA A 236 1.43 -15.86 16.70
N ASN A 237 0.58 -15.01 17.28
CA ASN A 237 0.82 -14.34 18.55
C ASN A 237 2.12 -13.53 18.63
N SER A 238 2.67 -13.13 17.49
CA SER A 238 3.81 -12.23 17.45
C SER A 238 3.37 -10.76 17.51
N ALA A 239 4.28 -9.89 17.96
CA ALA A 239 4.07 -8.45 17.94
C ALA A 239 3.94 -7.86 16.50
N LYS A 240 4.09 -8.69 15.48
CA LYS A 240 3.99 -8.32 14.05
C LYS A 240 2.88 -9.08 13.32
N GLU A 241 1.94 -9.69 14.06
CA GLU A 241 0.79 -10.37 13.47
C GLU A 241 -0.07 -9.40 12.66
N THR A 242 -0.25 -9.67 11.38
CA THR A 242 -1.03 -8.82 10.46
C THR A 242 -2.45 -9.31 10.24
N PHE A 243 -2.84 -10.42 10.83
CA PHE A 243 -4.16 -11.03 10.71
C PHE A 243 -4.60 -11.26 9.27
N THR A 244 -3.66 -11.72 8.44
CA THR A 244 -3.90 -12.17 7.06
C THR A 244 -2.80 -13.13 6.63
N ASN A 245 -3.15 -14.12 5.81
CA ASN A 245 -2.18 -15.00 5.15
C ASN A 245 -1.87 -14.55 3.71
N TYR A 246 -2.41 -13.38 3.29
CA TYR A 246 -2.23 -12.78 1.96
C TYR A 246 -2.67 -13.68 0.79
N ARG A 247 -3.43 -14.74 1.04
CA ARG A 247 -3.96 -15.68 0.04
C ARG A 247 -5.34 -15.24 -0.45
N TYR A 248 -5.87 -15.95 -1.42
CA TYR A 248 -7.12 -15.64 -2.10
C TYR A 248 -8.14 -16.74 -1.89
N TYR A 249 -9.36 -16.35 -1.49
CA TYR A 249 -10.45 -17.31 -1.24
C TYR A 249 -11.76 -16.81 -1.84
N ASN A 250 -12.54 -17.76 -2.36
CA ASN A 250 -13.94 -17.54 -2.67
C ASN A 250 -14.76 -18.00 -1.47
N ILE A 251 -15.32 -17.04 -0.75
CA ILE A 251 -16.15 -17.29 0.45
C ILE A 251 -17.64 -17.16 0.15
N GLY A 252 -18.04 -17.14 -1.13
CA GLY A 252 -19.44 -17.05 -1.54
C GLY A 252 -20.07 -15.68 -1.34
N VAL A 253 -19.28 -14.59 -1.39
CA VAL A 253 -19.84 -13.21 -1.31
C VAL A 253 -20.76 -12.98 -2.51
N PRO A 254 -22.04 -12.63 -2.28
CA PRO A 254 -22.97 -12.37 -3.38
C PRO A 254 -22.63 -11.04 -4.08
N SER A 255 -23.10 -10.91 -5.34
CA SER A 255 -23.02 -9.64 -6.05
C SER A 255 -23.80 -8.56 -5.32
N ASN A 256 -23.23 -7.37 -5.16
CA ASN A 256 -23.88 -6.23 -4.54
C ASN A 256 -24.82 -5.56 -5.53
N GLN A 257 -26.12 -5.93 -5.48
CA GLN A 257 -27.13 -5.43 -6.41
C GLN A 257 -27.39 -3.93 -6.27
N GLU A 258 -27.22 -3.36 -5.07
CA GLU A 258 -27.34 -1.93 -4.85
C GLU A 258 -26.22 -1.17 -5.55
N LEU A 259 -24.98 -1.65 -5.45
CA LEU A 259 -23.84 -1.06 -6.12
C LEU A 259 -23.92 -1.20 -7.64
N ILE A 260 -24.33 -2.36 -8.15
CA ILE A 260 -24.54 -2.59 -9.59
C ILE A 260 -25.52 -1.56 -10.14
N LYS A 261 -26.67 -1.36 -9.47
CA LYS A 261 -27.67 -0.36 -9.86
C LYS A 261 -27.14 1.07 -9.73
N HIS A 262 -26.45 1.38 -8.62
CA HIS A 262 -25.89 2.70 -8.35
C HIS A 262 -24.87 3.11 -9.42
N ASN A 263 -23.93 2.23 -9.73
CA ASN A 263 -22.87 2.45 -10.73
C ASN A 263 -23.35 2.22 -12.18
N LYS A 264 -24.63 1.88 -12.39
CA LYS A 264 -25.21 1.57 -13.70
C LYS A 264 -24.42 0.49 -14.47
N LEU A 265 -23.90 -0.50 -13.73
CA LEU A 265 -23.23 -1.64 -14.33
C LEU A 265 -24.26 -2.54 -15.05
N ALA A 266 -23.78 -3.43 -15.91
CA ALA A 266 -24.64 -4.44 -16.53
C ALA A 266 -25.34 -5.28 -15.45
N ALA A 267 -26.61 -5.65 -15.65
CA ALA A 267 -27.38 -6.37 -14.66
C ALA A 267 -26.80 -7.75 -14.31
N ASP A 268 -26.03 -8.32 -15.21
CA ASP A 268 -25.29 -9.57 -15.10
C ASP A 268 -23.82 -9.38 -14.69
N PHE A 269 -23.43 -8.17 -14.27
CA PHE A 269 -22.08 -7.89 -13.83
C PHE A 269 -21.66 -8.82 -12.70
N VAL A 270 -20.50 -9.45 -12.87
CA VAL A 270 -19.86 -10.30 -11.89
C VAL A 270 -18.44 -9.81 -11.67
N ASP A 271 -18.09 -9.55 -10.41
CA ASP A 271 -16.70 -9.32 -10.03
C ASP A 271 -15.99 -10.68 -9.94
N ASN A 272 -15.11 -10.96 -10.90
CA ASN A 272 -14.40 -12.24 -10.95
C ASN A 272 -13.21 -12.33 -9.97
N GLY A 273 -12.92 -11.24 -9.24
CA GLY A 273 -11.83 -11.23 -8.26
C GLY A 273 -10.48 -11.54 -8.88
N LEU A 274 -9.78 -12.52 -8.34
CA LEU A 274 -8.43 -12.91 -8.77
C LEU A 274 -8.35 -13.32 -10.25
N LEU A 275 -9.43 -13.84 -10.83
CA LEU A 275 -9.46 -14.20 -12.26
C LEU A 275 -9.28 -12.98 -13.18
N ASP A 276 -9.64 -11.77 -12.72
CA ASP A 276 -9.45 -10.53 -13.49
C ASP A 276 -7.99 -10.03 -13.46
N ASN A 277 -7.13 -10.62 -12.60
CA ASN A 277 -5.72 -10.32 -12.58
C ASN A 277 -5.05 -10.81 -13.89
N PRO A 278 -4.36 -9.93 -14.65
CA PRO A 278 -3.72 -10.32 -15.91
C PRO A 278 -2.76 -11.50 -15.82
N MET A 279 -2.12 -11.69 -14.65
CA MET A 279 -1.17 -12.79 -14.42
C MET A 279 -1.84 -14.17 -14.22
N VAL A 280 -3.15 -14.19 -13.93
CA VAL A 280 -3.92 -15.43 -13.69
C VAL A 280 -5.04 -15.63 -14.71
N LYS A 281 -5.15 -14.74 -15.69
CA LYS A 281 -6.19 -14.76 -16.71
C LYS A 281 -6.26 -16.11 -17.41
N GLY A 282 -7.45 -16.70 -17.44
CA GLY A 282 -7.70 -18.01 -18.04
C GLY A 282 -7.65 -19.18 -17.05
N ASP A 283 -7.28 -18.95 -15.79
CA ASP A 283 -7.40 -19.96 -14.74
C ASP A 283 -8.77 -19.82 -14.02
N GLU A 284 -9.79 -20.45 -14.57
CA GLU A 284 -11.18 -20.40 -14.06
C GLU A 284 -11.32 -20.82 -12.57
N LYS A 285 -10.34 -21.55 -12.04
CA LYS A 285 -10.31 -21.93 -10.61
C LYS A 285 -10.14 -20.72 -9.69
N GLN A 286 -9.70 -19.59 -10.23
CA GLN A 286 -9.48 -18.35 -9.46
C GLN A 286 -10.70 -17.41 -9.43
N LYS A 287 -11.77 -17.79 -10.13
CA LYS A 287 -12.99 -16.98 -10.22
C LYS A 287 -13.61 -16.73 -8.86
N GLY A 288 -13.91 -15.45 -8.58
CA GLY A 288 -14.56 -15.01 -7.35
C GLY A 288 -13.69 -15.13 -6.09
N LYS A 289 -12.38 -15.35 -6.23
CA LYS A 289 -11.45 -15.30 -5.10
C LYS A 289 -10.99 -13.88 -4.86
N PHE A 290 -10.92 -13.49 -3.59
CA PHE A 290 -10.42 -12.20 -3.14
C PHE A 290 -9.33 -12.38 -2.10
N LYS A 291 -8.37 -11.45 -2.08
CA LYS A 291 -7.30 -11.45 -1.09
C LYS A 291 -7.86 -11.29 0.32
N VAL A 292 -7.35 -12.08 1.26
CA VAL A 292 -7.68 -11.93 2.68
C VAL A 292 -7.17 -10.58 3.18
N PRO A 293 -8.05 -9.67 3.62
CA PRO A 293 -7.62 -8.39 4.17
C PRO A 293 -7.02 -8.55 5.56
N THR A 294 -6.20 -7.59 5.96
CA THR A 294 -5.81 -7.45 7.36
C THR A 294 -7.05 -7.18 8.23
N LEU A 295 -7.01 -7.60 9.49
CA LEU A 295 -8.02 -7.25 10.51
C LEU A 295 -7.47 -6.25 11.54
N ARG A 296 -6.39 -5.56 11.19
CA ARG A 296 -5.82 -4.48 12.03
C ARG A 296 -6.46 -3.14 11.77
#